data_95e097cafb4be6ab76ad4a79f48953e5
#
_entry.id   95e097cafb4be6ab76ad4a79f48953e5
#
_cell.length_a   1.000
_cell.length_b   1.000
_cell.length_c   1.000
_cell.angle_alpha   90.00
_cell.angle_beta   90.00
_cell.angle_gamma   90.00
#
_symmetry.space_group_name_H-M   'P 1'
#
loop_
_entity.id
_entity.type
_entity.pdbx_description
1 polymer ?
#
loop_
_entity_poly.entity_id
_entity_poly.type
_entity_poly.pdbx_seq_one_letter_code
_entity_poly.pdbx_strand_id
1 'polypeptide(L)'
;FDENGRNIYTEFDRRDIIPYRDYELIPIPTGYRFDLGGGYEVEAIPLRGHSAGQCAYLDHHNHIIFTGDIGGAGRKYEGDPCADNCTIETLWRDMQVVVSRLDEIEAMFPGHGMLDVTSSLLRYELDALDRIMKNPENADSIKTVVRNGQEQVQYAMNIHQGTAVKYNLTNVFRQTPYRR
;
A
#
# COMPACT_ATOMS: atom_id res chain seq x y z
N PHE A 1 21.77 -7.52 -1.24
CA PHE A 1 22.82 -8.32 -0.62
C PHE A 1 23.94 -7.41 -0.21
N ASP A 2 24.63 -7.72 0.92
CA ASP A 2 25.84 -7.04 1.30
C ASP A 2 27.04 -7.46 0.40
N GLU A 3 28.20 -6.86 0.61
CA GLU A 3 29.44 -7.18 -0.15
C GLU A 3 29.89 -8.64 -0.02
N ASN A 4 29.42 -9.35 1.01
CA ASN A 4 29.66 -10.77 1.23
C ASN A 4 28.56 -11.67 0.65
N GLY A 5 27.57 -11.09 -0.04
CA GLY A 5 26.46 -11.80 -0.64
C GLY A 5 25.39 -12.26 0.35
N ARG A 6 25.33 -11.68 1.57
CA ARG A 6 24.27 -11.96 2.54
C ARG A 6 23.07 -11.04 2.29
N ASN A 7 21.89 -11.56 2.52
CA ASN A 7 20.68 -10.75 2.43
C ASN A 7 20.64 -9.75 3.60
N ILE A 8 20.59 -8.46 3.29
CA ILE A 8 20.56 -7.38 4.29
C ILE A 8 19.21 -7.24 5.02
N TYR A 9 18.18 -7.93 4.56
CA TYR A 9 16.83 -7.83 5.14
C TYR A 9 16.41 -9.08 5.89
N THR A 10 16.98 -10.25 5.55
CA THR A 10 16.62 -11.54 6.13
C THR A 10 17.87 -12.42 6.20
N GLU A 11 17.82 -13.47 6.99
CA GLU A 11 18.90 -14.46 7.11
C GLU A 11 18.84 -15.56 6.03
N PHE A 12 18.19 -15.32 4.90
CA PHE A 12 18.12 -16.29 3.81
C PHE A 12 19.50 -16.51 3.21
N ASP A 13 19.90 -17.77 3.07
CA ASP A 13 21.08 -18.15 2.32
C ASP A 13 20.84 -17.82 0.83
N ARG A 14 21.87 -17.37 0.14
CA ARG A 14 21.81 -17.08 -1.30
C ARG A 14 21.36 -18.30 -2.11
N ARG A 15 21.62 -19.51 -1.61
CA ARG A 15 21.19 -20.77 -2.22
C ARG A 15 19.67 -20.98 -2.18
N ASP A 16 18.99 -20.31 -1.25
CA ASP A 16 17.54 -20.41 -1.07
C ASP A 16 16.79 -19.44 -1.97
N ILE A 17 17.52 -18.59 -2.69
CA ILE A 17 16.95 -17.59 -3.59
C ILE A 17 16.88 -18.18 -4.98
N ILE A 18 15.65 -18.26 -5.50
CA ILE A 18 15.44 -18.69 -6.89
C ILE A 18 16.13 -17.68 -7.83
N PRO A 19 17.01 -18.14 -8.74
CA PRO A 19 17.62 -17.24 -9.71
C PRO A 19 16.56 -16.53 -10.55
N TYR A 20 16.86 -15.27 -10.91
CA TYR A 20 16.00 -14.51 -11.82
C TYR A 20 15.75 -15.34 -13.09
N ARG A 21 14.51 -15.32 -13.54
CA ARG A 21 14.07 -15.89 -14.82
C ARG A 21 13.27 -14.82 -15.54
N ASP A 22 13.41 -14.79 -16.85
CA ASP A 22 12.51 -13.99 -17.67
C ASP A 22 11.08 -14.51 -17.53
N TYR A 23 10.13 -13.61 -17.40
CA TYR A 23 8.71 -13.92 -17.31
C TYR A 23 7.92 -12.91 -18.14
N GLU A 24 6.80 -13.36 -18.63
CA GLU A 24 5.88 -12.51 -19.38
C GLU A 24 5.13 -11.58 -18.40
N LEU A 25 5.14 -10.28 -18.71
CA LEU A 25 4.33 -9.29 -18.01
C LEU A 25 3.02 -9.11 -18.77
N ILE A 26 1.93 -9.45 -18.15
CA ILE A 26 0.59 -9.27 -18.71
C ILE A 26 -0.04 -8.05 -18.03
N PRO A 27 -0.13 -6.90 -18.73
CA PRO A 27 -0.80 -5.74 -18.18
C PRO A 27 -2.30 -5.98 -18.06
N ILE A 28 -2.86 -5.65 -16.90
CA ILE A 28 -4.30 -5.75 -16.66
C ILE A 28 -4.91 -4.34 -16.53
N PRO A 29 -6.12 -4.09 -17.05
CA PRO A 29 -6.84 -2.84 -16.82
C PRO A 29 -7.36 -2.76 -15.39
N THR A 30 -7.65 -1.54 -14.94
CA THR A 30 -8.38 -1.30 -13.67
C THR A 30 -9.71 -2.07 -13.68
N GLY A 31 -10.01 -2.72 -12.56
CA GLY A 31 -11.24 -3.53 -12.43
C GLY A 31 -11.20 -4.86 -13.19
N TYR A 32 -9.99 -5.32 -13.56
CA TYR A 32 -9.83 -6.63 -14.18
C TYR A 32 -10.28 -7.73 -13.23
N ARG A 33 -11.05 -8.67 -13.74
CA ARG A 33 -11.52 -9.83 -12.99
C ARG A 33 -10.79 -11.07 -13.41
N PHE A 34 -10.18 -11.73 -12.45
CA PHE A 34 -9.58 -13.04 -12.63
C PHE A 34 -10.64 -14.11 -12.45
N ASP A 35 -10.91 -14.90 -13.47
CA ASP A 35 -11.74 -16.10 -13.36
C ASP A 35 -10.92 -17.22 -12.71
N LEU A 36 -11.33 -17.64 -11.52
CA LEU A 36 -10.72 -18.75 -10.79
C LEU A 36 -11.37 -20.10 -11.08
N GLY A 37 -12.34 -20.14 -11.99
CA GLY A 37 -13.15 -21.31 -12.31
C GLY A 37 -14.30 -21.52 -11.32
N GLY A 38 -15.27 -22.37 -11.72
CA GLY A 38 -16.42 -22.69 -10.87
C GLY A 38 -17.36 -21.52 -10.57
N GLY A 39 -17.24 -20.40 -11.30
CA GLY A 39 -18.05 -19.18 -11.06
C GLY A 39 -17.45 -18.23 -10.02
N TYR A 40 -16.21 -18.48 -9.58
CA TYR A 40 -15.49 -17.59 -8.66
C TYR A 40 -14.66 -16.58 -9.43
N GLU A 41 -14.80 -15.32 -9.07
CA GLU A 41 -14.03 -14.22 -9.65
C GLU A 41 -13.43 -13.35 -8.55
N VAL A 42 -12.22 -12.83 -8.82
CA VAL A 42 -11.53 -11.86 -7.97
C VAL A 42 -11.20 -10.62 -8.79
N GLU A 43 -11.65 -9.47 -8.35
CA GLU A 43 -11.42 -8.19 -9.01
C GLU A 43 -10.16 -7.51 -8.48
N ALA A 44 -9.28 -7.05 -9.39
CA ALA A 44 -8.12 -6.22 -9.04
C ALA A 44 -8.53 -4.73 -9.03
N ILE A 45 -8.45 -4.11 -7.87
CA ILE A 45 -8.73 -2.69 -7.65
C ILE A 45 -7.41 -1.99 -7.32
N PRO A 46 -6.97 -0.98 -8.07
CA PRO A 46 -5.77 -0.23 -7.72
C PRO A 46 -5.85 0.30 -6.28
N LEU A 47 -4.83 0.03 -5.48
CA LEU A 47 -4.70 0.55 -4.12
C LEU A 47 -3.21 0.87 -3.87
N ARG A 48 -2.71 1.80 -4.70
CA ARG A 48 -1.30 2.22 -4.71
C ARG A 48 -1.02 3.16 -3.54
N GLY A 49 0.23 3.44 -3.32
CA GLY A 49 0.72 4.31 -2.24
C GLY A 49 1.86 3.64 -1.51
N HIS A 50 1.65 2.47 -0.95
CA HIS A 50 2.71 1.67 -0.33
C HIS A 50 3.70 1.13 -1.36
N SER A 51 3.20 0.65 -2.47
CA SER A 51 4.01 0.34 -3.66
C SER A 51 3.33 0.83 -4.94
N ALA A 52 4.13 1.03 -5.98
CA ALA A 52 3.69 1.68 -7.22
C ALA A 52 2.65 0.89 -8.02
N GLY A 53 2.66 -0.43 -7.90
CA GLY A 53 1.77 -1.36 -8.61
C GLY A 53 0.80 -2.10 -7.72
N GLN A 54 0.65 -1.71 -6.45
CA GLN A 54 -0.22 -2.43 -5.52
C GLN A 54 -1.69 -2.37 -5.95
N CYS A 55 -2.35 -3.52 -5.84
CA CYS A 55 -3.79 -3.66 -5.97
C CYS A 55 -4.38 -4.27 -4.70
N ALA A 56 -5.60 -3.92 -4.39
CA ALA A 56 -6.47 -4.73 -3.56
C ALA A 56 -7.17 -5.76 -4.45
N TYR A 57 -7.56 -6.88 -3.85
CA TYR A 57 -8.28 -7.95 -4.54
C TYR A 57 -9.60 -8.21 -3.83
N LEU A 58 -10.71 -7.97 -4.52
CA LEU A 58 -12.06 -8.16 -4.00
C LEU A 58 -12.63 -9.48 -4.50
N ASP A 59 -12.89 -10.39 -3.58
CA ASP A 59 -13.65 -11.61 -3.81
C ASP A 59 -15.14 -11.29 -3.63
N HIS A 60 -15.85 -11.19 -4.75
CA HIS A 60 -17.28 -10.87 -4.77
C HIS A 60 -18.17 -11.97 -4.21
N HIS A 61 -17.72 -13.21 -4.27
CA HIS A 61 -18.51 -14.34 -3.77
C HIS A 61 -18.53 -14.38 -2.24
N ASN A 62 -17.39 -14.14 -1.62
CA ASN A 62 -17.23 -14.21 -0.17
C ASN A 62 -17.31 -12.85 0.51
N HIS A 63 -17.46 -11.74 -0.23
CA HIS A 63 -17.45 -10.37 0.29
C HIS A 63 -16.18 -10.02 1.06
N ILE A 64 -15.03 -10.48 0.57
CA ILE A 64 -13.73 -10.33 1.22
C ILE A 64 -12.81 -9.47 0.37
N ILE A 65 -12.07 -8.54 1.00
CA ILE A 65 -11.04 -7.78 0.33
C ILE A 65 -9.65 -8.08 0.91
N PHE A 66 -8.68 -8.33 0.05
CA PHE A 66 -7.26 -8.43 0.37
C PHE A 66 -6.58 -7.12 -0.03
N THR A 67 -6.16 -6.33 0.96
CA THR A 67 -5.70 -4.95 0.68
C THR A 67 -4.20 -4.83 0.47
N GLY A 68 -3.40 -5.84 0.87
CA GLY A 68 -1.97 -5.65 1.01
C GLY A 68 -1.65 -4.60 2.09
N ASP A 69 -0.53 -3.92 1.94
CA ASP A 69 -0.05 -2.92 2.89
C ASP A 69 -0.65 -1.55 2.60
N ILE A 70 -1.44 -1.04 3.53
CA ILE A 70 -2.13 0.26 3.40
C ILE A 70 -1.69 1.31 4.43
N GLY A 71 -0.91 0.93 5.43
CA GLY A 71 -0.53 1.79 6.56
C GLY A 71 0.43 2.95 6.24
N GLY A 72 0.52 3.41 5.00
CA GLY A 72 1.30 4.58 4.62
C GLY A 72 1.89 4.53 3.22
N ALA A 73 2.63 5.59 2.87
CA ALA A 73 3.31 5.70 1.59
C ALA A 73 4.65 4.94 1.60
N GLY A 74 4.93 4.29 0.47
CA GLY A 74 6.18 3.58 0.24
C GLY A 74 7.36 4.51 -0.05
N ARG A 75 8.48 3.88 -0.42
CA ARG A 75 9.68 4.64 -0.82
C ARG A 75 9.56 5.14 -2.24
N LYS A 76 9.98 6.38 -2.43
CA LYS A 76 10.31 6.91 -3.76
C LYS A 76 11.79 6.64 -4.03
N TYR A 77 12.08 6.07 -5.21
CA TYR A 77 13.43 5.91 -5.69
C TYR A 77 13.70 6.98 -6.75
N GLU A 78 14.89 7.56 -6.71
CA GLU A 78 15.31 8.54 -7.70
C GLU A 78 15.32 7.90 -9.10
N GLY A 79 14.74 8.60 -10.08
CA GLY A 79 14.62 8.10 -11.45
C GLY A 79 13.53 7.06 -11.69
N ASP A 80 12.79 6.64 -10.66
CA ASP A 80 11.65 5.73 -10.84
C ASP A 80 10.47 6.47 -11.51
N PRO A 81 10.07 6.06 -12.72
CA PRO A 81 8.94 6.67 -13.42
C PRO A 81 7.60 6.50 -12.69
N CYS A 82 7.53 5.55 -11.78
CA CYS A 82 6.34 5.24 -10.99
C CYS A 82 6.39 5.85 -9.56
N ALA A 83 7.41 6.65 -9.22
CA ALA A 83 7.61 7.22 -7.89
C ALA A 83 6.37 7.95 -7.34
N ASP A 84 5.62 8.62 -8.20
CA ASP A 84 4.39 9.32 -7.82
C ASP A 84 3.25 8.39 -7.39
N ASN A 85 3.32 7.12 -7.75
CA ASN A 85 2.38 6.10 -7.27
C ASN A 85 2.68 5.68 -5.82
N CYS A 86 3.84 6.04 -5.27
CA CYS A 86 4.23 5.79 -3.88
C CYS A 86 4.03 7.04 -3.01
N THR A 87 2.86 7.68 -3.08
CA THR A 87 2.52 8.89 -2.32
C THR A 87 1.26 8.70 -1.49
N ILE A 88 1.13 9.51 -0.43
CA ILE A 88 -0.11 9.59 0.34
C ILE A 88 -1.28 10.05 -0.54
N GLU A 89 -1.05 11.02 -1.43
CA GLU A 89 -2.08 11.49 -2.36
C GLU A 89 -2.60 10.36 -3.25
N THR A 90 -1.72 9.48 -3.74
CA THR A 90 -2.15 8.34 -4.55
C THR A 90 -2.93 7.34 -3.71
N LEU A 91 -2.45 7.00 -2.50
CA LEU A 91 -3.18 6.12 -1.59
C LEU A 91 -4.55 6.69 -1.23
N TRP A 92 -4.62 7.97 -0.92
CA TRP A 92 -5.86 8.67 -0.62
C TRP A 92 -6.90 8.57 -1.75
N ARG A 93 -6.47 8.77 -2.99
CA ARG A 93 -7.37 8.66 -4.16
C ARG A 93 -7.85 7.25 -4.41
N ASP A 94 -6.95 6.28 -4.35
CA ASP A 94 -7.29 4.89 -4.57
C ASP A 94 -8.17 4.36 -3.43
N MET A 95 -7.91 4.78 -2.18
CA MET A 95 -8.71 4.42 -1.00
C MET A 95 -10.16 4.92 -1.09
N GLN A 96 -10.40 6.10 -1.67
CA GLN A 96 -11.77 6.60 -1.88
C GLN A 96 -12.59 5.63 -2.74
N VAL A 97 -11.98 5.02 -3.76
CA VAL A 97 -12.65 4.02 -4.61
C VAL A 97 -13.02 2.79 -3.78
N VAL A 98 -12.10 2.29 -2.96
CA VAL A 98 -12.36 1.11 -2.11
C VAL A 98 -13.43 1.42 -1.06
N VAL A 99 -13.33 2.57 -0.38
CA VAL A 99 -14.31 2.99 0.65
C VAL A 99 -15.70 3.24 0.09
N SER A 100 -15.80 3.69 -1.17
CA SER A 100 -17.13 3.85 -1.83
C SER A 100 -17.84 2.52 -2.06
N ARG A 101 -17.16 1.40 -1.87
CA ARG A 101 -17.68 0.03 -2.09
C ARG A 101 -17.72 -0.81 -0.79
N LEU A 102 -17.73 -0.16 0.37
CA LEU A 102 -17.74 -0.86 1.66
C LEU A 102 -18.98 -1.73 1.88
N ASP A 103 -20.07 -1.46 1.20
CA ASP A 103 -21.28 -2.28 1.21
C ASP A 103 -21.10 -3.64 0.51
N GLU A 104 -20.08 -3.79 -0.31
CA GLU A 104 -19.67 -5.06 -0.93
C GLU A 104 -18.70 -5.88 -0.06
N ILE A 105 -18.20 -5.33 1.07
CA ILE A 105 -17.08 -5.88 1.82
C ILE A 105 -17.49 -6.18 3.27
N GLU A 106 -17.52 -7.45 3.62
CA GLU A 106 -17.80 -7.90 5.00
C GLU A 106 -16.52 -8.03 5.83
N ALA A 107 -15.44 -8.55 5.24
CA ALA A 107 -14.17 -8.78 5.91
C ALA A 107 -12.98 -8.26 5.10
N MET A 108 -11.92 -7.90 5.81
CA MET A 108 -10.69 -7.38 5.22
C MET A 108 -9.47 -8.17 5.71
N PHE A 109 -8.57 -8.50 4.79
CA PHE A 109 -7.29 -9.15 5.08
C PHE A 109 -6.15 -8.24 4.63
N PRO A 110 -5.47 -7.57 5.56
CA PRO A 110 -4.30 -6.74 5.26
C PRO A 110 -3.05 -7.58 5.02
N GLY A 111 -2.01 -6.97 4.45
CA GLY A 111 -0.73 -7.65 4.21
C GLY A 111 0.03 -8.02 5.50
N HIS A 112 -0.21 -7.30 6.57
CA HIS A 112 0.41 -7.50 7.88
C HIS A 112 -0.58 -7.30 9.03
N GLY A 113 -0.25 -7.84 10.20
CA GLY A 113 -0.99 -7.63 11.43
C GLY A 113 -2.07 -8.67 11.68
N MET A 114 -3.23 -8.22 12.14
CA MET A 114 -4.34 -9.11 12.46
C MET A 114 -5.05 -9.57 11.20
N LEU A 115 -5.44 -10.83 11.19
CA LEU A 115 -6.30 -11.40 10.15
C LEU A 115 -7.76 -11.10 10.48
N ASP A 116 -8.61 -11.08 9.46
CA ASP A 116 -10.05 -10.89 9.60
C ASP A 116 -10.40 -9.59 10.36
N VAL A 117 -9.95 -8.48 9.80
CA VAL A 117 -10.22 -7.14 10.32
C VAL A 117 -11.53 -6.62 9.72
N THR A 118 -12.31 -5.90 10.50
CA THR A 118 -13.54 -5.27 9.99
C THR A 118 -13.22 -4.25 8.88
N SER A 119 -14.03 -4.23 7.83
CA SER A 119 -13.92 -3.28 6.72
C SER A 119 -14.01 -1.81 7.15
N SER A 120 -14.55 -1.54 8.35
CA SER A 120 -14.58 -0.19 8.94
C SER A 120 -13.19 0.44 9.10
N LEU A 121 -12.12 -0.38 9.20
CA LEU A 121 -10.75 0.12 9.25
C LEU A 121 -10.39 0.95 8.02
N LEU A 122 -10.87 0.56 6.82
CA LEU A 122 -10.65 1.30 5.58
C LEU A 122 -11.22 2.73 5.64
N ARG A 123 -12.37 2.90 6.29
CA ARG A 123 -12.96 4.23 6.50
C ARG A 123 -12.12 5.07 7.45
N TYR A 124 -11.69 4.50 8.57
CA TYR A 124 -10.84 5.21 9.52
C TYR A 124 -9.48 5.57 8.92
N GLU A 125 -8.96 4.72 8.04
CA GLU A 125 -7.74 5.02 7.32
C GLU A 125 -7.93 6.17 6.32
N LEU A 126 -9.04 6.17 5.56
CA LEU A 126 -9.38 7.29 4.68
C LEU A 126 -9.51 8.59 5.46
N ASP A 127 -10.15 8.59 6.64
CA ASP A 127 -10.25 9.78 7.50
C ASP A 127 -8.86 10.29 7.93
N ALA A 128 -7.92 9.40 8.22
CA ALA A 128 -6.54 9.79 8.52
C ALA A 128 -5.82 10.35 7.29
N LEU A 129 -6.03 9.75 6.12
CA LEU A 129 -5.50 10.26 4.85
C LEU A 129 -6.07 11.65 4.52
N ASP A 130 -7.36 11.89 4.73
CA ASP A 130 -7.99 13.21 4.58
C ASP A 130 -7.34 14.27 5.48
N ARG A 131 -7.03 13.93 6.72
CA ARG A 131 -6.32 14.80 7.66
C ARG A 131 -4.92 15.12 7.16
N ILE A 132 -4.17 14.15 6.66
CA ILE A 132 -2.84 14.33 6.09
C ILE A 132 -2.91 15.24 4.85
N MET A 133 -3.84 14.98 3.94
CA MET A 133 -4.00 15.78 2.72
C MET A 133 -4.35 17.24 3.02
N LYS A 134 -5.10 17.49 4.09
CA LYS A 134 -5.49 18.84 4.53
C LYS A 134 -4.34 19.59 5.18
N ASN A 135 -3.55 18.95 6.03
CA ASN A 135 -2.40 19.53 6.71
C ASN A 135 -1.37 18.47 7.11
N PRO A 136 -0.40 18.18 6.22
CA PRO A 136 0.55 17.09 6.44
C PRO A 136 1.54 17.32 7.59
N GLU A 137 1.73 18.56 8.03
CA GLU A 137 2.60 18.88 9.16
C GLU A 137 1.93 18.64 10.52
N ASN A 138 0.60 18.58 10.56
CA ASN A 138 -0.18 18.39 11.79
C ASN A 138 -0.40 16.89 12.07
N ALA A 139 0.70 16.17 12.33
CA ALA A 139 0.67 14.75 12.67
C ALA A 139 0.41 14.52 14.17
N ASP A 140 -0.19 13.38 14.50
CA ASP A 140 -0.41 12.97 15.90
C ASP A 140 0.89 12.55 16.59
N SER A 141 1.90 12.10 15.84
CA SER A 141 3.26 11.90 16.35
C SER A 141 4.33 12.11 15.28
N ILE A 142 5.50 12.57 15.72
CA ILE A 142 6.67 12.79 14.86
C ILE A 142 7.86 12.11 15.54
N LYS A 143 8.62 11.33 14.79
CA LYS A 143 9.78 10.60 15.28
C LYS A 143 10.93 10.70 14.30
N THR A 144 12.17 10.77 14.82
CA THR A 144 13.34 10.49 14.01
C THR A 144 13.59 8.98 14.00
N VAL A 145 13.69 8.41 12.82
CA VAL A 145 13.98 6.99 12.60
C VAL A 145 15.24 6.84 11.75
N VAL A 146 16.05 5.86 12.07
CA VAL A 146 17.23 5.53 11.24
C VAL A 146 16.85 4.41 10.27
N ARG A 147 16.97 4.68 8.98
CA ARG A 147 16.75 3.69 7.92
C ARG A 147 17.93 3.69 6.96
N ASN A 148 18.56 2.53 6.78
CA ASN A 148 19.76 2.37 5.96
C ASN A 148 20.88 3.34 6.36
N GLY A 149 21.10 3.54 7.67
CA GLY A 149 22.13 4.44 8.19
C GLY A 149 21.83 5.95 8.06
N GLN A 150 20.64 6.33 7.54
CA GLN A 150 20.24 7.73 7.41
C GLN A 150 19.10 8.06 8.38
N GLU A 151 19.22 9.19 9.06
CA GLU A 151 18.13 9.74 9.86
C GLU A 151 17.03 10.30 8.96
N GLN A 152 15.81 9.94 9.26
CA GLN A 152 14.62 10.41 8.56
C GLN A 152 13.54 10.80 9.56
N VAL A 153 12.83 11.89 9.28
CA VAL A 153 11.67 12.28 10.07
C VAL A 153 10.45 11.51 9.56
N GLN A 154 9.85 10.73 10.44
CA GLN A 154 8.62 10.00 10.19
C GLN A 154 7.48 10.67 10.93
N TYR A 155 6.44 11.01 10.20
CA TYR A 155 5.16 11.48 10.70
C TYR A 155 4.20 10.30 10.81
N ALA A 156 3.27 10.35 11.77
CA ALA A 156 2.22 9.36 11.89
C ALA A 156 0.89 10.03 12.23
N MET A 157 -0.13 9.67 11.48
CA MET A 157 -1.52 10.04 11.70
C MET A 157 -2.26 8.83 12.26
N ASN A 158 -2.72 8.91 13.50
CA ASN A 158 -3.41 7.79 14.14
C ASN A 158 -4.75 7.49 13.47
N ILE A 159 -5.02 6.21 13.28
CA ILE A 159 -6.27 5.71 12.76
C ILE A 159 -7.18 5.34 13.94
N HIS A 160 -6.94 4.21 14.54
CA HIS A 160 -7.70 3.70 15.67
C HIS A 160 -6.90 2.62 16.40
N GLN A 161 -7.05 2.48 17.73
CA GLN A 161 -6.48 1.38 18.56
C GLN A 161 -4.98 1.09 18.30
N GLY A 162 -4.15 2.12 18.16
CA GLY A 162 -2.71 1.98 18.05
C GLY A 162 -2.17 1.75 16.65
N THR A 163 -3.01 1.79 15.64
CA THR A 163 -2.59 1.83 14.24
C THR A 163 -2.46 3.26 13.72
N ALA A 164 -1.63 3.49 12.71
CA ALA A 164 -1.41 4.81 12.15
C ALA A 164 -0.94 4.75 10.68
N VAL A 165 -1.33 5.73 9.89
CA VAL A 165 -0.71 6.01 8.58
C VAL A 165 0.64 6.67 8.82
N LYS A 166 1.71 6.04 8.31
CA LYS A 166 3.09 6.54 8.43
C LYS A 166 3.53 7.18 7.13
N TYR A 167 4.15 8.36 7.22
CA TYR A 167 4.59 9.11 6.04
C TYR A 167 5.78 10.02 6.37
N ASN A 168 6.36 10.62 5.34
CA ASN A 168 7.23 11.78 5.46
C ASN A 168 6.72 12.89 4.51
N LEU A 169 7.12 14.13 4.74
CA LEU A 169 6.58 15.27 3.98
C LEU A 169 6.96 15.21 2.48
N THR A 170 8.03 14.52 2.13
CA THR A 170 8.52 14.43 0.74
C THR A 170 7.70 13.48 -0.13
N ASN A 171 6.90 12.58 0.48
CA ASN A 171 6.06 11.64 -0.25
C ASN A 171 4.56 11.80 0.04
N VAL A 172 4.14 12.97 0.52
CA VAL A 172 2.71 13.26 0.65
C VAL A 172 2.08 13.49 -0.71
N PHE A 173 2.62 14.42 -1.50
CA PHE A 173 2.03 14.84 -2.76
C PHE A 173 2.76 14.27 -3.97
N ARG A 174 2.02 14.07 -5.04
CA ARG A 174 2.57 13.77 -6.36
C ARG A 174 3.34 14.97 -6.90
N GLN A 175 4.39 14.72 -7.66
CA GLN A 175 5.13 15.76 -8.37
C GLN A 175 4.55 16.04 -9.75
N THR A 176 3.89 15.04 -10.36
CA THR A 176 3.25 15.17 -11.67
C THR A 176 1.73 15.09 -11.53
N PRO A 177 0.97 15.90 -12.28
CA PRO A 177 -0.48 15.82 -12.32
C PRO A 177 -0.95 14.44 -12.81
N TYR A 178 -2.12 14.00 -12.35
CA TYR A 178 -2.76 12.84 -12.96
C TYR A 178 -3.05 13.13 -14.44
N ARG A 179 -2.65 12.22 -15.31
CA ARG A 179 -3.13 12.25 -16.70
C ARG A 179 -4.62 11.90 -16.67
N ARG A 180 -5.42 12.77 -17.26
CA ARG A 180 -6.86 12.56 -17.48
C ARG A 180 -7.09 11.51 -18.54
#